data_319688ce23a4c22648b7ac71f14e1223
#
_entry.id   319688ce23a4c22648b7ac71f14e1223
#
_cell.length_a   1.000
_cell.length_b   1.000
_cell.length_c   1.000
_cell.angle_alpha   90.00
_cell.angle_beta   90.00
_cell.angle_gamma   90.00
#
_symmetry.space_group_name_H-M   'P 1'
#
loop_
_entity.id
_entity.type
_entity.pdbx_description
1 polymer ?
#
loop_
_entity_poly.entity_id
_entity_poly.type
_entity_poly.pdbx_seq_one_letter_code
_entity_poly.pdbx_strand_id
1 'polypeptide(L)'
;MSFKPSFSIGFNGSLSDLEQILQTNAAIESLYSGGLHGIIAGGRPQYADSINKIKQCIDLAHENNILYEIALNSPCGLHEHSDTDWWNSILDYLKLLEDCGTDRIIASHPFIIDIVKSKTKMQVVASTICEINEGRMAEYYENIGADIIIP
;
A
#
# COMPACT_ATOMS: atom_id res chain seq x y z
N MET A 1 -29.78 6.53 -5.11
CA MET A 1 -28.76 5.80 -4.33
C MET A 1 -28.22 6.74 -3.28
N SER A 2 -28.33 6.41 -1.98
CA SER A 2 -27.70 7.21 -0.93
C SER A 2 -26.19 6.90 -0.93
N PHE A 3 -25.36 7.89 -1.17
CA PHE A 3 -23.91 7.78 -1.01
C PHE A 3 -23.61 7.53 0.48
N LYS A 4 -22.98 6.40 0.79
CA LYS A 4 -22.43 6.15 2.12
C LYS A 4 -20.91 6.32 2.00
N PRO A 5 -20.32 7.32 2.65
CA PRO A 5 -18.88 7.48 2.64
C PRO A 5 -18.23 6.29 3.35
N SER A 6 -17.12 5.79 2.80
CA SER A 6 -16.23 4.83 3.43
C SER A 6 -14.86 5.45 3.63
N PHE A 7 -14.07 4.90 4.53
CA PHE A 7 -12.78 5.46 4.92
C PHE A 7 -11.64 4.47 4.65
N SER A 8 -10.55 4.98 4.11
CA SER A 8 -9.25 4.33 4.16
C SER A 8 -8.49 4.87 5.37
N ILE A 9 -8.10 4.01 6.30
CA ILE A 9 -7.53 4.41 7.61
C ILE A 9 -6.09 3.91 7.72
N GLY A 10 -5.17 4.86 7.95
CA GLY A 10 -3.79 4.55 8.26
C GLY A 10 -3.59 4.21 9.73
N PHE A 11 -2.81 3.18 10.03
CA PHE A 11 -2.46 2.78 11.38
C PHE A 11 -1.00 2.31 11.48
N ASN A 12 -0.53 2.02 12.67
CA ASN A 12 0.88 1.69 12.93
C ASN A 12 1.28 0.24 12.60
N GLY A 13 0.34 -0.58 12.09
CA GLY A 13 0.60 -1.99 11.76
C GLY A 13 0.58 -2.92 12.98
N SER A 14 0.08 -2.48 14.16
CA SER A 14 -0.08 -3.34 15.32
C SER A 14 -1.48 -3.95 15.40
N LEU A 15 -1.57 -5.21 15.83
CA LEU A 15 -2.86 -5.88 16.04
C LEU A 15 -3.73 -5.15 17.06
N SER A 16 -3.14 -4.64 18.14
CA SER A 16 -3.90 -3.93 19.18
C SER A 16 -4.57 -2.66 18.67
N ASP A 17 -3.91 -1.91 17.78
CA ASP A 17 -4.50 -0.71 17.18
C ASP A 17 -5.58 -1.10 16.16
N LEU A 18 -5.36 -2.17 15.40
CA LEU A 18 -6.35 -2.70 14.47
C LEU A 18 -7.62 -3.13 15.22
N GLU A 19 -7.50 -3.87 16.33
CA GLU A 19 -8.63 -4.25 17.18
C GLU A 19 -9.42 -3.04 17.69
N GLN A 20 -8.72 -1.97 18.08
CA GLN A 20 -9.37 -0.72 18.51
C GLN A 20 -10.11 -0.02 17.36
N ILE A 21 -9.52 0.02 16.17
CA ILE A 21 -10.17 0.56 14.96
C ILE A 21 -11.44 -0.22 14.63
N LEU A 22 -11.40 -1.54 14.70
CA LEU A 22 -12.56 -2.40 14.42
C LEU A 22 -13.70 -2.25 15.43
N GLN A 23 -13.42 -1.78 16.65
CA GLN A 23 -14.46 -1.46 17.63
C GLN A 23 -15.22 -0.16 17.30
N THR A 24 -14.74 0.61 16.34
CA THR A 24 -15.46 1.82 15.90
C THR A 24 -16.65 1.44 15.02
N ASN A 25 -17.67 2.29 14.95
CA ASN A 25 -18.80 2.13 14.03
C ASN A 25 -18.54 2.79 12.67
N ALA A 26 -17.27 3.05 12.31
CA ALA A 26 -16.92 3.69 11.04
C ALA A 26 -17.12 2.71 9.88
N ALA A 27 -17.58 3.23 8.75
CA ALA A 27 -17.63 2.46 7.50
C ALA A 27 -16.21 2.43 6.91
N ILE A 28 -15.46 1.38 7.21
CA ILE A 28 -14.07 1.22 6.76
C ILE A 28 -14.07 0.41 5.46
N GLU A 29 -13.47 0.96 4.42
CA GLU A 29 -13.22 0.25 3.16
C GLU A 29 -11.88 -0.46 3.19
N SER A 30 -10.84 0.24 3.65
CA SER A 30 -9.49 -0.28 3.69
C SER A 30 -8.70 0.22 4.88
N LEU A 31 -7.68 -0.54 5.24
CA LEU A 31 -6.68 -0.19 6.23
C LEU A 31 -5.30 -0.19 5.58
N TYR A 32 -4.46 0.78 5.90
CA TYR A 32 -3.10 0.78 5.39
C TYR A 32 -2.05 0.96 6.49
N SER A 33 -0.94 0.27 6.30
CA SER A 33 0.26 0.41 7.14
C SER A 33 1.52 0.53 6.29
N GLY A 34 2.64 0.85 6.92
CA GLY A 34 3.95 0.71 6.28
C GLY A 34 4.31 -0.76 6.09
N GLY A 35 5.22 -1.02 5.14
CA GLY A 35 5.77 -2.34 4.90
C GLY A 35 6.84 -2.75 5.93
N LEU A 36 7.73 -3.67 5.55
CA LEU A 36 8.88 -4.05 6.36
C LEU A 36 9.96 -2.97 6.30
N HIS A 37 10.62 -2.75 7.43
CA HIS A 37 11.77 -1.85 7.49
C HIS A 37 12.89 -2.30 6.56
N GLY A 38 13.49 -1.36 5.84
CA GLY A 38 14.75 -1.58 5.11
C GLY A 38 14.60 -1.99 3.63
N ILE A 39 13.39 -2.22 3.11
CA ILE A 39 13.19 -2.55 1.69
C ILE A 39 12.75 -1.32 0.90
N ILE A 40 11.53 -0.88 1.07
CA ILE A 40 11.04 0.41 0.57
C ILE A 40 10.29 1.08 1.72
N ALA A 41 10.65 2.32 2.02
CA ALA A 41 9.98 3.07 3.06
C ALA A 41 8.60 3.56 2.59
N GLY A 42 7.63 3.58 3.49
CA GLY A 42 6.44 4.40 3.35
C GLY A 42 6.76 5.86 3.66
N GLY A 43 5.89 6.77 3.28
CA GLY A 43 6.03 8.21 3.59
C GLY A 43 5.96 8.54 5.09
N ARG A 44 5.63 7.56 5.95
CA ARG A 44 5.67 7.67 7.41
C ARG A 44 6.41 6.47 7.99
N PRO A 45 7.24 6.66 9.04
CA PRO A 45 8.02 5.59 9.66
C PRO A 45 7.13 4.71 10.57
N GLN A 46 6.24 3.93 9.97
CA GLN A 46 5.39 2.97 10.67
C GLN A 46 5.55 1.63 9.97
N TYR A 47 6.50 0.85 10.44
CA TYR A 47 6.87 -0.42 9.83
C TYR A 47 6.49 -1.59 10.73
N ALA A 48 6.04 -2.67 10.11
CA ALA A 48 5.90 -3.93 10.80
C ALA A 48 7.29 -4.52 11.10
N ASP A 49 7.43 -5.13 12.27
CA ASP A 49 8.67 -5.80 12.68
C ASP A 49 8.91 -7.11 11.92
N SER A 50 7.86 -7.70 11.34
CA SER A 50 7.93 -8.96 10.63
C SER A 50 6.76 -9.15 9.67
N ILE A 51 6.99 -9.97 8.64
CA ILE A 51 5.93 -10.37 7.70
C ILE A 51 4.77 -11.09 8.38
N ASN A 52 5.04 -11.86 9.44
CA ASN A 52 4.00 -12.54 10.19
C ASN A 52 3.02 -11.57 10.87
N LYS A 53 3.50 -10.42 11.35
CA LYS A 53 2.62 -9.38 11.89
C LYS A 53 1.76 -8.74 10.80
N ILE A 54 2.34 -8.48 9.63
CA ILE A 54 1.58 -7.99 8.47
C ILE A 54 0.48 -8.98 8.14
N LYS A 55 0.82 -10.27 8.01
CA LYS A 55 -0.17 -11.32 7.71
C LYS A 55 -1.29 -11.40 8.74
N GLN A 56 -0.97 -11.33 10.03
CA GLN A 56 -2.00 -11.32 11.08
C GLN A 56 -2.96 -10.13 10.97
N CYS A 57 -2.43 -8.95 10.62
CA CYS A 57 -3.28 -7.77 10.39
C CYS A 57 -4.15 -7.92 9.13
N ILE A 58 -3.60 -8.50 8.05
CA ILE A 58 -4.35 -8.81 6.83
C ILE A 58 -5.49 -9.78 7.13
N ASP A 59 -5.18 -10.90 7.79
CA ASP A 59 -6.18 -11.93 8.13
C ASP A 59 -7.33 -11.32 8.95
N LEU A 60 -7.01 -10.52 9.97
CA LEU A 60 -8.01 -9.85 10.81
C LEU A 60 -8.84 -8.80 10.04
N ALA A 61 -8.23 -8.06 9.12
CA ALA A 61 -8.94 -7.11 8.25
C ALA A 61 -9.92 -7.86 7.33
N HIS A 62 -9.47 -8.94 6.69
CA HIS A 62 -10.28 -9.75 5.79
C HIS A 62 -11.44 -10.44 6.51
N GLU A 63 -11.26 -10.92 7.75
CA GLU A 63 -12.34 -11.45 8.60
C GLU A 63 -13.46 -10.42 8.82
N ASN A 64 -13.14 -9.13 8.73
CA ASN A 64 -14.09 -8.02 8.85
C ASN A 64 -14.52 -7.42 7.50
N ASN A 65 -14.20 -8.06 6.37
CA ASN A 65 -14.47 -7.58 5.00
C ASN A 65 -13.83 -6.22 4.69
N ILE A 66 -12.65 -5.95 5.22
CA ILE A 66 -11.88 -4.73 5.03
C ILE A 66 -10.65 -5.07 4.20
N LEU A 67 -10.35 -4.28 3.16
CA LEU A 67 -9.16 -4.43 2.34
C LEU A 67 -7.90 -3.98 3.11
N TYR A 68 -6.77 -4.60 2.80
CA TYR A 68 -5.50 -4.23 3.42
C TYR A 68 -4.51 -3.71 2.38
N GLU A 69 -3.92 -2.55 2.66
CA GLU A 69 -3.01 -1.86 1.77
C GLU A 69 -1.63 -1.67 2.43
N ILE A 70 -0.58 -1.80 1.65
CA ILE A 70 0.79 -1.54 2.10
C ILE A 70 1.33 -0.29 1.42
N ALA A 71 1.80 0.67 2.22
CA ALA A 71 2.38 1.90 1.72
C ALA A 71 3.87 1.72 1.39
N LEU A 72 4.19 1.80 0.09
CA LEU A 72 5.54 1.83 -0.48
C LEU A 72 5.74 3.18 -1.20
N ASN A 73 5.41 4.26 -0.52
CA ASN A 73 5.26 5.59 -1.10
C ASN A 73 6.27 6.61 -0.60
N SER A 74 7.48 6.18 -0.23
CA SER A 74 8.54 7.11 0.12
C SER A 74 8.89 8.01 -1.06
N PRO A 75 8.95 9.33 -0.89
CA PRO A 75 9.40 10.24 -1.94
C PRO A 75 10.91 10.17 -2.16
N CYS A 76 11.65 9.53 -1.27
CA CYS A 76 13.10 9.44 -1.26
C CYS A 76 13.56 7.97 -1.30
N GLY A 77 14.74 7.70 -1.86
CA GLY A 77 15.42 6.43 -1.64
C GLY A 77 15.52 5.47 -2.84
N LEU A 78 14.91 5.80 -3.99
CA LEU A 78 15.14 4.97 -5.19
C LEU A 78 16.43 5.31 -5.95
N HIS A 79 17.04 6.46 -5.68
CA HIS A 79 18.25 6.90 -6.40
C HIS A 79 19.55 6.19 -5.97
N GLU A 80 19.54 5.61 -4.78
CA GLU A 80 20.73 4.99 -4.20
C GLU A 80 20.84 3.50 -4.55
N HIS A 81 19.81 2.93 -5.17
CA HIS A 81 19.65 1.50 -5.36
C HIS A 81 19.44 1.15 -6.83
N SER A 82 20.47 1.27 -7.62
CA SER A 82 20.40 0.92 -9.06
C SER A 82 21.01 -0.46 -9.39
N ASP A 83 21.29 -1.28 -8.38
CA ASP A 83 21.85 -2.60 -8.60
C ASP A 83 20.76 -3.69 -8.76
N THR A 84 21.14 -4.77 -9.41
CA THR A 84 20.26 -5.90 -9.72
C THR A 84 19.77 -6.60 -8.43
N ASP A 85 20.57 -6.63 -7.38
CA ASP A 85 20.25 -7.32 -6.13
C ASP A 85 19.13 -6.58 -5.37
N TRP A 86 19.18 -5.25 -5.39
CA TRP A 86 18.09 -4.44 -4.81
C TRP A 86 16.76 -4.67 -5.56
N TRP A 87 16.79 -4.72 -6.90
CA TRP A 87 15.61 -4.97 -7.70
C TRP A 87 15.02 -6.35 -7.45
N ASN A 88 15.85 -7.38 -7.35
CA ASN A 88 15.41 -8.72 -6.99
C ASN A 88 14.76 -8.74 -5.61
N SER A 89 15.35 -8.03 -4.63
CA SER A 89 14.80 -7.91 -3.28
C SER A 89 13.40 -7.27 -3.27
N ILE A 90 13.16 -6.26 -4.13
CA ILE A 90 11.84 -5.65 -4.29
C ILE A 90 10.84 -6.64 -4.86
N LEU A 91 11.20 -7.35 -5.92
CA LEU A 91 10.33 -8.33 -6.55
C LEU A 91 9.97 -9.46 -5.58
N ASP A 92 10.94 -9.98 -4.84
CA ASP A 92 10.71 -11.00 -3.82
C ASP A 92 9.80 -10.47 -2.70
N TYR A 93 9.99 -9.23 -2.30
CA TYR A 93 9.14 -8.60 -1.29
C TYR A 93 7.71 -8.39 -1.77
N LEU A 94 7.50 -7.90 -2.99
CA LEU A 94 6.17 -7.73 -3.56
C LEU A 94 5.44 -9.07 -3.67
N LYS A 95 6.16 -10.12 -4.08
CA LYS A 95 5.60 -11.47 -4.10
C LYS A 95 5.22 -11.96 -2.71
N LEU A 96 6.06 -11.71 -1.71
CA LEU A 96 5.79 -12.07 -0.33
C LEU A 96 4.54 -11.35 0.21
N LEU A 97 4.34 -10.06 -0.12
CA LEU A 97 3.14 -9.31 0.25
C LEU A 97 1.89 -9.87 -0.45
N GLU A 98 1.99 -10.20 -1.74
CA GLU A 98 0.91 -10.84 -2.47
C GLU A 98 0.52 -12.19 -1.85
N ASP A 99 1.52 -13.03 -1.53
CA ASP A 99 1.31 -14.34 -0.89
C ASP A 99 0.70 -14.22 0.53
N CYS A 100 0.92 -13.09 1.21
CA CYS A 100 0.27 -12.77 2.47
C CYS A 100 -1.19 -12.32 2.33
N GLY A 101 -1.63 -11.99 1.12
CA GLY A 101 -2.99 -11.53 0.85
C GLY A 101 -3.16 -10.01 0.83
N THR A 102 -2.08 -9.24 0.65
CA THR A 102 -2.19 -7.78 0.47
C THR A 102 -3.05 -7.48 -0.76
N ASP A 103 -4.05 -6.62 -0.60
CA ASP A 103 -4.97 -6.27 -1.68
C ASP A 103 -4.42 -5.16 -2.57
N ARG A 104 -3.78 -4.15 -1.97
CA ARG A 104 -3.33 -2.95 -2.68
C ARG A 104 -1.95 -2.49 -2.21
N ILE A 105 -1.20 -1.91 -3.15
CA ILE A 105 0.05 -1.20 -2.86
C ILE A 105 -0.16 0.29 -3.09
N ILE A 106 0.09 1.11 -2.08
CA ILE A 106 0.11 2.57 -2.21
C ILE A 106 1.52 2.98 -2.62
N ALA A 107 1.68 3.50 -3.83
CA ALA A 107 2.97 3.87 -4.39
C ALA A 107 2.99 5.33 -4.85
N SER A 108 4.17 5.96 -4.82
CA SER A 108 4.37 7.31 -5.35
C SER A 108 5.32 7.35 -6.55
N HIS A 109 6.20 6.38 -6.66
CA HIS A 109 7.18 6.34 -7.72
C HIS A 109 6.64 5.60 -8.94
N PRO A 110 6.68 6.19 -10.16
CA PRO A 110 6.15 5.58 -11.37
C PRO A 110 6.68 4.17 -11.64
N PHE A 111 7.95 3.94 -11.36
CA PHE A 111 8.60 2.65 -11.54
C PHE A 111 8.06 1.56 -10.61
N ILE A 112 7.73 1.91 -9.36
CA ILE A 112 7.10 0.96 -8.42
C ILE A 112 5.68 0.64 -8.87
N ILE A 113 4.93 1.63 -9.37
CA ILE A 113 3.60 1.45 -9.94
C ILE A 113 3.65 0.42 -11.08
N ASP A 114 4.54 0.63 -12.05
CA ASP A 114 4.71 -0.26 -13.20
C ASP A 114 5.11 -1.69 -12.78
N ILE A 115 6.05 -1.83 -11.83
CA ILE A 115 6.47 -3.15 -11.35
C ILE A 115 5.34 -3.87 -10.62
N VAL A 116 4.64 -3.22 -9.69
CA VAL A 116 3.52 -3.85 -8.99
C VAL A 116 2.49 -4.31 -10.00
N LYS A 117 2.10 -3.44 -10.94
CA LYS A 117 1.10 -3.76 -11.96
C LYS A 117 1.52 -4.88 -12.89
N SER A 118 2.80 -4.93 -13.29
CA SER A 118 3.31 -5.92 -14.24
C SER A 118 3.69 -7.27 -13.63
N LYS A 119 3.96 -7.32 -12.31
CA LYS A 119 4.53 -8.51 -11.64
C LYS A 119 3.64 -9.13 -10.59
N THR A 120 2.56 -8.47 -10.19
CA THR A 120 1.63 -8.95 -9.15
C THR A 120 0.18 -8.81 -9.62
N LYS A 121 -0.75 -9.35 -8.84
CA LYS A 121 -2.20 -9.17 -9.03
C LYS A 121 -2.78 -8.10 -8.10
N MET A 122 -1.96 -7.52 -7.23
CA MET A 122 -2.38 -6.46 -6.32
C MET A 122 -2.80 -5.22 -7.11
N GLN A 123 -3.79 -4.49 -6.61
CA GLN A 123 -4.14 -3.19 -7.16
C GLN A 123 -3.11 -2.14 -6.74
N VAL A 124 -2.98 -1.11 -7.57
CA VAL A 124 -2.05 0.00 -7.33
C VAL A 124 -2.82 1.26 -7.04
N VAL A 125 -2.49 1.88 -5.91
CA VAL A 125 -3.00 3.18 -5.50
C VAL A 125 -1.90 4.23 -5.70
N ALA A 126 -2.11 5.18 -6.59
CA ALA A 126 -1.23 6.36 -6.70
C ALA A 126 -1.46 7.26 -5.47
N SER A 127 -0.40 7.41 -4.68
CA SER A 127 -0.41 8.13 -3.40
C SER A 127 -0.66 9.63 -3.55
N THR A 128 -1.21 10.28 -2.52
CA THR A 128 -1.26 11.75 -2.40
C THR A 128 0.12 12.41 -2.57
N ILE A 129 1.21 11.70 -2.28
CA ILE A 129 2.60 12.18 -2.49
C ILE A 129 2.90 12.40 -3.99
N CYS A 130 2.12 11.81 -4.90
CA CYS A 130 2.24 12.07 -6.34
C CYS A 130 1.78 13.49 -6.72
N GLU A 131 1.11 14.22 -5.82
CA GLU A 131 0.59 15.58 -6.03
C GLU A 131 -0.23 15.71 -7.32
N ILE A 132 -1.10 14.72 -7.58
CA ILE A 132 -1.93 14.66 -8.79
C ILE A 132 -3.05 15.68 -8.65
N ASN A 133 -2.88 16.85 -9.26
CA ASN A 133 -3.80 17.98 -9.15
C ASN A 133 -4.47 18.36 -10.48
N GLU A 134 -4.21 17.63 -11.56
CA GLU A 134 -4.79 17.87 -12.88
C GLU A 134 -5.05 16.59 -13.66
N GLY A 135 -5.99 16.62 -14.59
CA GLY A 135 -6.44 15.46 -15.35
C GLY A 135 -5.33 14.77 -16.17
N ARG A 136 -4.36 15.52 -16.71
CA ARG A 136 -3.23 14.94 -17.46
C ARG A 136 -2.30 14.13 -16.57
N MET A 137 -2.09 14.56 -15.33
CA MET A 137 -1.33 13.77 -14.37
C MET A 137 -2.08 12.48 -14.01
N ALA A 138 -3.39 12.58 -13.78
CA ALA A 138 -4.21 11.41 -13.52
C ALA A 138 -4.14 10.39 -14.68
N GLU A 139 -4.30 10.85 -15.92
CA GLU A 139 -4.15 10.02 -17.12
C GLU A 139 -2.76 9.39 -17.23
N TYR A 140 -1.70 10.12 -16.89
CA TYR A 140 -0.34 9.57 -16.87
C TYR A 140 -0.22 8.42 -15.86
N TYR A 141 -0.70 8.60 -14.62
CA TYR A 141 -0.62 7.56 -13.59
C TYR A 141 -1.50 6.35 -13.92
N GLU A 142 -2.68 6.56 -14.50
CA GLU A 142 -3.53 5.49 -15.02
C GLU A 142 -2.80 4.68 -16.11
N ASN A 143 -2.18 5.36 -17.07
CA ASN A 143 -1.45 4.72 -18.17
C ASN A 143 -0.24 3.89 -17.73
N ILE A 144 0.42 4.25 -16.63
CA ILE A 144 1.52 3.46 -16.05
C ILE A 144 1.05 2.36 -15.10
N GLY A 145 -0.27 2.24 -14.87
CA GLY A 145 -0.85 1.10 -14.16
C GLY A 145 -1.49 1.38 -12.82
N ALA A 146 -1.70 2.65 -12.42
CA ALA A 146 -2.48 2.94 -11.23
C ALA A 146 -3.95 2.57 -11.44
N ASP A 147 -4.52 1.78 -10.52
CA ASP A 147 -5.93 1.40 -10.53
C ASP A 147 -6.78 2.43 -9.78
N ILE A 148 -6.18 3.11 -8.80
CA ILE A 148 -6.83 4.12 -7.96
C ILE A 148 -5.89 5.33 -7.87
N ILE A 149 -6.46 6.52 -7.97
CA ILE A 149 -5.71 7.78 -7.85
C ILE A 149 -6.27 8.56 -6.66
N ILE A 150 -5.38 8.96 -5.76
CA ILE A 150 -5.72 9.86 -4.64
C ILE A 150 -5.10 11.22 -4.96
N PRO A 151 -5.93 12.23 -5.31
CA PRO A 151 -5.49 13.55 -5.68
C PRO A 151 -4.93 14.36 -4.49
#